data_93462f1d8c9829ca0c53f61422bdc1db
#
_entry.id   93462f1d8c9829ca0c53f61422bdc1db
#
_cell.length_a   1.000
_cell.length_b   1.000
_cell.length_c   1.000
_cell.angle_alpha   90.00
_cell.angle_beta   90.00
_cell.angle_gamma   90.00
#
_symmetry.space_group_name_H-M   'P 1'
#
loop_
_entity.id
_entity.type
_entity.pdbx_description
1 polymer ?
#
loop_
_entity_poly.entity_id
_entity_poly.type
_entity_poly.pdbx_seq_one_letter_code
_entity_poly.pdbx_strand_id
1 'polypeptide(L)'
;LRFPELVRLLSERKMVLGTAGSAFHTAVFAAPNRRILALNWTPPVHANYPLLDALNGTQARYYFVPGSMIEEEPGFHFGWSIPDPQAVAAEMLERAHAFDSLEDRDAAEDTARWRSKWIPGWKPVQRWLERRL
;
A
#
# COMPACT_ATOMS: atom_id res chain seq x y z
N LEU A 1 15.48 -11.23 2.52
CA LEU A 1 14.79 -12.23 1.68
C LEU A 1 15.19 -12.05 0.23
N ARG A 2 15.49 -13.15 -0.48
CA ARG A 2 15.68 -13.13 -1.93
C ARG A 2 14.33 -13.02 -2.63
N PHE A 3 14.31 -12.51 -3.85
CA PHE A 3 13.08 -12.29 -4.61
C PHE A 3 12.13 -13.52 -4.66
N PRO A 4 12.59 -14.75 -4.99
CA PRO A 4 11.69 -15.92 -5.00
C PRO A 4 11.10 -16.27 -3.63
N GLU A 5 11.85 -16.04 -2.56
CA GLU A 5 11.39 -16.27 -1.19
C GLU A 5 10.30 -15.28 -0.81
N LEU A 6 10.44 -14.02 -1.22
CA LEU A 6 9.43 -12.99 -1.00
C LEU A 6 8.15 -13.28 -1.77
N VAL A 7 8.25 -13.65 -3.05
CA VAL A 7 7.08 -14.05 -3.87
C VAL A 7 6.36 -15.24 -3.24
N ARG A 8 7.10 -16.25 -2.77
CA ARG A 8 6.53 -17.42 -2.10
C ARG A 8 5.81 -16.99 -0.81
N LEU A 9 6.46 -16.19 0.04
CA LEU A 9 5.87 -15.70 1.28
C LEU A 9 4.55 -14.96 1.04
N LEU A 10 4.54 -14.04 0.07
CA LEU A 10 3.34 -13.30 -0.32
C LEU A 10 2.25 -14.23 -0.86
N SER A 11 2.62 -15.29 -1.60
CA SER A 11 1.68 -16.24 -2.18
C SER A 11 1.07 -17.20 -1.14
N GLU A 12 1.82 -17.58 -0.11
CA GLU A 12 1.39 -18.54 0.92
C GLU A 12 0.49 -17.90 1.99
N ARG A 13 0.56 -16.57 2.17
CA ARG A 13 -0.18 -15.87 3.22
C ARG A 13 -1.48 -15.28 2.69
N LYS A 14 -2.56 -15.43 3.46
CA LYS A 14 -3.86 -14.80 3.13
C LYS A 14 -3.80 -13.29 3.29
N MET A 15 -3.06 -12.81 4.28
CA MET A 15 -2.87 -11.40 4.58
C MET A 15 -1.40 -11.12 4.89
N VAL A 16 -0.92 -9.99 4.42
CA VAL A 16 0.44 -9.49 4.68
C VAL A 16 0.33 -8.07 5.24
N LEU A 17 1.08 -7.83 6.31
CA LEU A 17 1.14 -6.54 6.99
C LEU A 17 2.54 -5.98 6.88
N GLY A 18 2.67 -4.66 6.74
CA GLY A 18 3.98 -4.01 6.73
C GLY A 18 3.92 -2.52 6.38
N THR A 19 5.09 -1.92 6.28
CA THR A 19 5.22 -0.55 5.77
C THR A 19 5.19 -0.55 4.24
N ALA A 20 4.57 0.47 3.65
CA ALA A 20 4.57 0.63 2.21
C ALA A 20 6.01 0.77 1.70
N GLY A 21 6.39 -0.06 0.75
CA GLY A 21 7.75 -0.12 0.22
C GLY A 21 7.84 -1.05 -0.99
N SER A 22 9.02 -1.13 -1.59
CA SER A 22 9.26 -1.92 -2.81
C SER A 22 8.93 -3.42 -2.66
N ALA A 23 8.93 -3.95 -1.44
CA ALA A 23 8.51 -5.32 -1.16
C ALA A 23 7.07 -5.59 -1.62
N PHE A 24 6.16 -4.62 -1.49
CA PHE A 24 4.78 -4.78 -1.94
C PHE A 24 4.62 -4.66 -3.46
N HIS A 25 5.55 -4.04 -4.18
CA HIS A 25 5.57 -4.12 -5.65
C HIS A 25 5.76 -5.56 -6.13
N THR A 26 6.42 -6.40 -5.32
CA THR A 26 6.63 -7.82 -5.62
C THR A 26 5.31 -8.62 -5.58
N ALA A 27 4.27 -8.10 -4.94
CA ALA A 27 2.97 -8.75 -4.87
C ALA A 27 2.35 -9.01 -6.25
N VAL A 28 2.73 -8.25 -7.29
CA VAL A 28 2.28 -8.48 -8.67
C VAL A 28 2.68 -9.87 -9.21
N PHE A 29 3.72 -10.48 -8.66
CA PHE A 29 4.20 -11.82 -9.02
C PHE A 29 3.70 -12.92 -8.08
N ALA A 30 2.99 -12.55 -7.02
CA ALA A 30 2.42 -13.50 -6.07
C ALA A 30 1.09 -14.08 -6.56
N ALA A 31 0.56 -15.06 -5.83
CA ALA A 31 -0.78 -15.58 -6.09
C ALA A 31 -1.81 -14.44 -6.00
N PRO A 32 -2.84 -14.41 -6.87
CA PRO A 32 -3.81 -13.33 -6.91
C PRO A 32 -4.71 -13.27 -5.65
N ASN A 33 -5.48 -12.20 -5.50
CA ASN A 33 -6.47 -12.00 -4.45
C ASN A 33 -5.90 -12.06 -3.02
N ARG A 34 -4.67 -11.60 -2.82
CA ARG A 34 -4.07 -11.46 -1.50
C ARG A 34 -4.54 -10.17 -0.83
N ARG A 35 -4.53 -10.18 0.50
CA ARG A 35 -4.83 -9.01 1.32
C ARG A 35 -3.54 -8.37 1.78
N ILE A 36 -3.41 -7.08 1.57
CA ILE A 36 -2.27 -6.27 2.04
C ILE A 36 -2.80 -5.13 2.90
N LEU A 37 -2.25 -4.99 4.09
CA LEU A 37 -2.44 -3.80 4.92
C LEU A 37 -1.09 -3.11 5.08
N ALA A 38 -0.97 -1.89 4.59
CA ALA A 38 0.29 -1.18 4.56
C ALA A 38 0.21 0.18 5.25
N LEU A 39 1.10 0.39 6.21
CA LEU A 39 1.36 1.72 6.76
C LEU A 39 2.17 2.53 5.75
N ASN A 40 1.61 3.64 5.32
CA ASN A 40 2.28 4.56 4.40
C ASN A 40 3.00 5.66 5.18
N TRP A 41 4.10 6.17 4.63
CA TRP A 41 4.88 7.27 5.26
C TRP A 41 4.31 8.66 4.98
N THR A 42 3.39 8.78 4.03
CA THR A 42 2.70 10.01 3.66
C THR A 42 1.20 9.77 3.52
N PRO A 43 0.36 10.82 3.65
CA PRO A 43 -1.07 10.66 3.40
C PRO A 43 -1.40 10.13 2.00
N PRO A 44 -0.83 10.67 0.90
CA PRO A 44 -1.13 10.16 -0.44
C PRO A 44 -0.39 8.85 -0.69
N VAL A 45 -1.11 7.87 -1.23
CA VAL A 45 -0.55 6.60 -1.70
C VAL A 45 0.09 6.79 -3.08
N HIS A 46 1.32 6.33 -3.25
CA HIS A 46 2.00 6.42 -4.54
C HIS A 46 1.22 5.64 -5.61
N ALA A 47 1.04 6.24 -6.80
CA ALA A 47 0.16 5.70 -7.86
C ALA A 47 0.52 4.29 -8.35
N ASN A 48 1.76 3.85 -8.16
CA ASN A 48 2.19 2.51 -8.55
C ASN A 48 1.48 1.41 -7.75
N TYR A 49 1.18 1.63 -6.45
CA TYR A 49 0.55 0.62 -5.62
C TYR A 49 -0.85 0.24 -6.12
N PRO A 50 -1.82 1.18 -6.27
CA PRO A 50 -3.13 0.83 -6.77
C PRO A 50 -3.11 0.21 -8.17
N LEU A 51 -2.13 0.58 -9.02
CA LEU A 51 -1.96 -0.02 -10.33
C LEU A 51 -1.56 -1.50 -10.23
N LEU A 52 -0.56 -1.81 -9.41
CA LEU A 52 -0.07 -3.18 -9.22
C LEU A 52 -1.11 -4.04 -8.52
N ASP A 53 -1.85 -3.48 -7.56
CA ASP A 53 -2.95 -4.15 -6.87
C ASP A 53 -4.06 -4.54 -7.87
N ALA A 54 -4.44 -3.62 -8.75
CA ALA A 54 -5.43 -3.88 -9.79
C ALA A 54 -4.98 -4.96 -10.79
N LEU A 55 -3.68 -4.98 -11.14
CA LEU A 55 -3.12 -5.98 -12.07
C LEU A 55 -3.19 -7.41 -11.51
N ASN A 56 -3.04 -7.57 -10.21
CA ASN A 56 -3.02 -8.90 -9.57
C ASN A 56 -4.29 -9.22 -8.75
N GLY A 57 -5.29 -8.33 -8.75
CA GLY A 57 -6.48 -8.50 -7.93
C GLY A 57 -6.20 -8.44 -6.43
N THR A 58 -5.11 -7.78 -6.01
CA THR A 58 -4.75 -7.64 -4.61
C THR A 58 -5.74 -6.72 -3.91
N GLN A 59 -6.26 -7.18 -2.77
CA GLN A 59 -7.07 -6.36 -1.88
C GLN A 59 -6.15 -5.62 -0.92
N ALA A 60 -5.71 -4.43 -1.30
CA ALA A 60 -4.81 -3.64 -0.47
C ALA A 60 -5.54 -2.50 0.25
N ARG A 61 -5.11 -2.22 1.48
CA ARG A 61 -5.50 -1.07 2.29
C ARG A 61 -4.24 -0.35 2.71
N TYR A 62 -4.17 0.93 2.41
CA TYR A 62 -3.06 1.80 2.78
C TYR A 62 -3.57 2.81 3.80
N TYR A 63 -2.85 2.99 4.89
CA TYR A 63 -3.20 3.96 5.91
C TYR A 63 -1.99 4.76 6.34
N PHE A 64 -2.23 5.94 6.86
CA PHE A 64 -1.21 6.86 7.35
C PHE A 64 -1.53 7.28 8.77
N VAL A 65 -0.52 7.29 9.65
CA VAL A 65 -0.63 7.79 11.01
C VAL A 65 0.46 8.84 11.21
N PRO A 66 0.11 10.09 11.47
CA PRO A 66 1.09 11.14 11.72
C PRO A 66 2.04 10.75 12.85
N GLY A 67 3.36 10.87 12.61
CA GLY A 67 4.40 10.58 13.60
C GLY A 67 4.71 9.10 13.83
N SER A 68 4.01 8.16 13.19
CA SER A 68 4.32 6.73 13.27
C SER A 68 5.59 6.35 12.52
N MET A 69 5.95 7.12 11.51
CA MET A 69 7.20 7.02 10.76
C MET A 69 7.84 8.40 10.66
N ILE A 70 9.12 8.48 10.93
CA ILE A 70 9.90 9.72 10.90
C ILE A 70 11.00 9.58 9.86
N GLU A 71 11.13 10.57 8.98
CA GLU A 71 12.23 10.65 8.03
C GLU A 71 13.55 10.97 8.77
N GLU A 72 14.56 10.11 8.61
CA GLU A 72 15.83 10.25 9.33
C GLU A 72 16.67 11.43 8.80
N GLU A 73 16.62 11.65 7.48
CA GLU A 73 17.28 12.77 6.83
C GLU A 73 16.25 13.57 6.01
N PRO A 74 15.89 14.79 6.43
CA PRO A 74 14.90 15.60 5.73
C PRO A 74 15.25 15.82 4.25
N GLY A 75 14.31 15.45 3.37
CA GLY A 75 14.50 15.56 1.91
C GLY A 75 15.18 14.36 1.25
N PHE A 76 15.63 13.35 2.03
CA PHE A 76 16.20 12.12 1.53
C PHE A 76 15.27 10.96 1.85
N HIS A 77 14.28 10.73 1.03
CA HIS A 77 13.13 9.83 1.25
C HIS A 77 13.46 8.32 1.34
N PHE A 78 14.66 7.93 1.75
CA PHE A 78 15.09 6.53 1.80
C PHE A 78 15.30 5.98 3.21
N GLY A 79 15.42 6.85 4.20
CA GLY A 79 15.60 6.45 5.60
C GLY A 79 14.37 6.83 6.42
N TRP A 80 13.63 5.84 6.90
CA TRP A 80 12.49 6.01 7.79
C TRP A 80 12.69 5.18 9.04
N SER A 81 12.49 5.79 10.20
CA SER A 81 12.45 5.09 11.48
C SER A 81 11.04 5.03 12.03
N ILE A 82 10.76 4.01 12.81
CA ILE A 82 9.52 3.85 13.56
C ILE A 82 9.86 4.05 15.03
N PRO A 83 9.50 5.20 15.63
CA PRO A 83 9.87 5.51 17.02
C PRO A 83 9.29 4.53 18.03
N ASP A 84 8.06 4.08 17.81
CA ASP A 84 7.38 3.09 18.65
C ASP A 84 6.87 1.92 17.79
N PRO A 85 7.73 0.91 17.51
CA PRO A 85 7.35 -0.21 16.68
C PRO A 85 6.29 -1.12 17.33
N GLN A 86 6.19 -1.12 18.67
CA GLN A 86 5.17 -1.91 19.38
C GLN A 86 3.79 -1.30 19.22
N ALA A 87 3.65 0.01 19.38
CA ALA A 87 2.40 0.71 19.14
C ALA A 87 1.95 0.57 17.67
N VAL A 88 2.86 0.72 16.72
CA VAL A 88 2.57 0.54 15.29
C VAL A 88 2.13 -0.89 15.00
N ALA A 89 2.79 -1.90 15.56
CA ALA A 89 2.41 -3.29 15.36
C ALA A 89 1.04 -3.61 15.96
N ALA A 90 0.74 -3.10 17.15
CA ALA A 90 -0.57 -3.27 17.79
C ALA A 90 -1.70 -2.64 16.95
N GLU A 91 -1.52 -1.41 16.50
CA GLU A 91 -2.48 -0.73 15.63
C GLU A 91 -2.66 -1.47 14.29
N MET A 92 -1.58 -1.95 13.71
CA MET A 92 -1.63 -2.71 12.45
C MET A 92 -2.41 -4.01 12.61
N LEU A 93 -2.26 -4.72 13.72
CA LEU A 93 -3.04 -5.93 14.02
C LEU A 93 -4.52 -5.61 14.23
N GLU A 94 -4.85 -4.54 14.96
CA GLU A 94 -6.22 -4.09 15.14
C GLU A 94 -6.90 -3.80 13.79
N ARG A 95 -6.22 -3.03 12.93
CA ARG A 95 -6.69 -2.75 11.57
C ARG A 95 -6.82 -4.01 10.71
N ALA A 96 -5.91 -4.98 10.89
CA ALA A 96 -5.98 -6.25 10.17
C ALA A 96 -7.24 -7.07 10.58
N HIS A 97 -7.61 -7.07 11.86
CA HIS A 97 -8.85 -7.69 12.33
C HIS A 97 -10.10 -6.99 11.76
N ALA A 98 -10.03 -5.68 11.58
CA ALA A 98 -11.11 -4.88 11.01
C ALA A 98 -11.05 -4.75 9.47
N PHE A 99 -10.19 -5.48 8.79
CA PHE A 99 -9.84 -5.27 7.38
C PHE A 99 -11.06 -5.18 6.45
N ASP A 100 -12.06 -6.04 6.64
CA ASP A 100 -13.24 -6.07 5.79
C ASP A 100 -14.24 -4.92 6.08
N SER A 101 -14.10 -4.26 7.25
CA SER A 101 -14.89 -3.09 7.65
C SER A 101 -14.18 -1.76 7.45
N LEU A 102 -12.88 -1.79 7.09
CA LEU A 102 -12.14 -0.58 6.74
C LEU A 102 -12.70 -0.03 5.43
N GLU A 103 -13.42 1.06 5.52
CA GLU A 103 -13.81 1.82 4.34
C GLU A 103 -12.55 2.42 3.70
N ASP A 104 -12.47 2.37 2.36
CA ASP A 104 -11.38 2.97 1.56
C ASP A 104 -11.37 4.52 1.60
N ARG A 105 -11.98 5.13 2.59
CA ARG A 105 -12.21 6.58 2.64
C ARG A 105 -10.93 7.39 2.55
N ASP A 106 -9.93 7.01 3.34
CA ASP A 106 -8.72 7.84 3.46
C ASP A 106 -7.78 7.69 2.26
N ALA A 107 -7.71 6.49 1.67
CA ALA A 107 -6.84 6.23 0.52
C ALA A 107 -7.45 6.68 -0.81
N ALA A 108 -8.77 6.58 -0.98
CA ALA A 108 -9.43 6.87 -2.25
C ALA A 108 -9.53 8.38 -2.53
N GLU A 109 -9.89 9.20 -1.53
CA GLU A 109 -10.01 10.64 -1.71
C GLU A 109 -8.64 11.30 -1.91
N ASP A 110 -7.65 10.94 -1.11
CA ASP A 110 -6.29 11.48 -1.23
C ASP A 110 -5.61 10.99 -2.50
N THR A 111 -5.81 9.74 -2.89
CA THR A 111 -5.28 9.19 -4.14
C THR A 111 -5.92 9.85 -5.36
N ALA A 112 -7.22 10.07 -5.36
CA ALA A 112 -7.93 10.75 -6.45
C ALA A 112 -7.48 12.22 -6.58
N ARG A 113 -7.31 12.92 -5.47
CA ARG A 113 -6.83 14.31 -5.41
C ARG A 113 -5.38 14.43 -5.87
N TRP A 114 -4.51 13.48 -5.47
CA TRP A 114 -3.11 13.43 -5.90
C TRP A 114 -2.99 13.10 -7.40
N ARG A 115 -3.75 12.13 -7.89
CA ARG A 115 -3.80 11.75 -9.32
C ARG A 115 -4.19 12.93 -10.20
N SER A 116 -5.19 13.70 -9.80
CA SER A 116 -5.64 14.87 -10.58
C SER A 116 -4.57 15.96 -10.68
N LYS A 117 -3.69 16.06 -9.68
CA LYS A 117 -2.67 17.09 -9.57
C LYS A 117 -1.35 16.75 -10.28
N TRP A 118 -0.96 15.45 -10.30
CA TRP A 118 0.40 15.05 -10.66
C TRP A 118 0.52 14.18 -11.91
N ILE A 119 -0.58 13.64 -12.44
CA ILE A 119 -0.56 12.80 -13.65
C ILE A 119 -1.46 13.41 -14.73
N PRO A 120 -0.93 14.32 -15.55
CA PRO A 120 -1.64 14.78 -16.74
C PRO A 120 -1.98 13.57 -17.63
N GLY A 121 -3.26 13.38 -17.99
CA GLY A 121 -3.70 12.27 -18.85
C GLY A 121 -4.08 10.97 -18.12
N TRP A 122 -4.17 10.95 -16.79
CA TRP A 122 -4.62 9.77 -16.03
C TRP A 122 -6.04 9.31 -16.37
N LYS A 123 -6.95 10.25 -16.68
CA LYS A 123 -8.35 9.93 -17.04
C LYS A 123 -8.52 8.92 -18.20
N PRO A 124 -7.68 8.89 -19.25
CA PRO A 124 -7.72 7.86 -20.28
C PRO A 124 -7.30 6.48 -19.76
N VAL A 125 -6.29 6.39 -18.88
CA VAL A 125 -5.81 5.12 -18.30
C VAL A 125 -6.86 4.54 -17.36
N GLN A 126 -7.49 5.36 -16.54
CA GLN A 126 -8.57 4.94 -15.64
C GLN A 126 -9.76 4.39 -16.47
N ARG A 127 -10.20 5.09 -17.51
CA ARG A 127 -11.26 4.62 -18.41
C ARG A 127 -10.91 3.33 -19.15
N TRP A 128 -9.63 3.12 -19.44
CA TRP A 128 -9.16 1.88 -20.05
C TRP A 128 -9.21 0.70 -19.07
N LEU A 129 -8.81 0.90 -17.82
CA LEU A 129 -8.91 -0.11 -16.75
C LEU A 129 -10.37 -0.48 -16.44
N GLU A 130 -11.26 0.52 -16.30
CA GLU A 130 -12.68 0.31 -16.01
C GLU A 130 -13.44 -0.47 -17.12
N ARG A 131 -12.92 -0.47 -18.35
CA ARG A 131 -13.51 -1.22 -19.47
C ARG A 131 -13.01 -2.67 -19.58
N ARG A 132 -12.01 -3.05 -18.83
CA ARG A 132 -11.39 -4.38 -18.89
C ARG A 132 -11.59 -5.22 -17.64
N LEU A 133 -12.08 -4.63 -16.57
CA LEU A 133 -12.53 -5.29 -15.35
C LEU A 133 -14.05 -5.42 -15.33
#